data_6d8a9f5234956f74e918d075492c0b86
#
_entry.id   6d8a9f5234956f74e918d075492c0b86
#
_cell.length_a   1.000
_cell.length_b   1.000
_cell.length_c   1.000
_cell.angle_alpha   90.00
_cell.angle_beta   90.00
_cell.angle_gamma   90.00
#
_symmetry.space_group_name_H-M   'P 1'
#
loop_
_entity.id
_entity.type
_entity.pdbx_description
1 polymer ?
#
loop_
_entity_poly.entity_id
_entity_poly.type
_entity_poly.pdbx_seq_one_letter_code
_entity_poly.pdbx_strand_id
1 'polypeptide(L)'
;MLIYSSKLFFFVSLFLGMTLCISADSWFGAWCGLELNLMSFIPFISLVKNSYTSEASLKYFLIQALGSAIIIMGSMSILILPLMKWVVASSLMLKMGAAPLHFWFPSVMSGLSWFSCMVLMSVQKIAPLSLLSYILSIMEGSYFIIIGIVFGAMIGSIGGLNQVFLRKILAYSSINHMSWMLACLWMSDSSWVMYFSFYILVSSTVVYLFYSQNMNHISHLAVFKWSSLSLVTWMSLLSLGGLPPFTGFIPKWFVLQEMMHSSMYLTSFFLLSGTLISLYYYLRLIFLSVSMSVTTTKWSKEAFFLSEKMSFYVMLSLGGLLVPSFFFFLM
;
A
#
# COMPACT_ATOMS: atom_id res chain seq x y z
N MET A 1 23.59 -11.31 17.25
CA MET A 1 24.29 -10.49 16.27
C MET A 1 24.07 -10.97 14.84
N LEU A 2 24.32 -12.22 14.49
CA LEU A 2 24.19 -12.77 13.12
C LEU A 2 22.81 -12.55 12.46
N ILE A 3 21.70 -12.64 13.21
CA ILE A 3 20.34 -12.43 12.67
C ILE A 3 20.09 -10.96 12.32
N TYR A 4 20.67 -10.02 13.05
CA TYR A 4 20.54 -8.58 12.73
C TYR A 4 21.37 -8.19 11.50
N SER A 5 22.59 -8.73 11.38
CA SER A 5 23.43 -8.47 10.21
C SER A 5 22.84 -9.06 8.94
N SER A 6 22.25 -10.26 9.00
CA SER A 6 21.55 -10.85 7.84
C SER A 6 20.30 -10.07 7.43
N LYS A 7 19.51 -9.57 8.39
CA LYS A 7 18.36 -8.70 8.08
C LYS A 7 18.78 -7.42 7.36
N LEU A 8 19.83 -6.78 7.85
CA LEU A 8 20.36 -5.55 7.26
C LEU A 8 20.90 -5.80 5.85
N PHE A 9 21.61 -6.91 5.64
CA PHE A 9 22.11 -7.30 4.33
C PHE A 9 20.97 -7.49 3.31
N PHE A 10 19.93 -8.27 3.67
CA PHE A 10 18.78 -8.45 2.78
C PHE A 10 17.97 -7.18 2.56
N PHE A 11 17.90 -6.30 3.55
CA PHE A 11 17.26 -5.00 3.39
C PHE A 11 18.03 -4.10 2.42
N VAL A 12 19.36 -4.05 2.50
CA VAL A 12 20.19 -3.30 1.54
C VAL A 12 20.06 -3.89 0.13
N SER A 13 20.08 -5.23 -0.01
CA SER A 13 19.93 -5.88 -1.33
C SER A 13 18.55 -5.64 -1.95
N LEU A 14 17.48 -5.46 -1.17
CA LEU A 14 16.17 -5.01 -1.65
C LEU A 14 16.24 -3.63 -2.32
N PHE A 15 16.90 -2.67 -1.67
CA PHE A 15 17.05 -1.33 -2.25
C PHE A 15 17.94 -1.34 -3.50
N LEU A 16 19.01 -2.13 -3.51
CA LEU A 16 19.85 -2.31 -4.70
C LEU A 16 19.06 -2.91 -5.87
N GLY A 17 18.24 -3.94 -5.62
CA GLY A 17 17.37 -4.50 -6.66
C GLY A 17 16.38 -3.49 -7.22
N MET A 18 15.80 -2.64 -6.35
CA MET A 18 14.88 -1.58 -6.75
C MET A 18 15.59 -0.51 -7.60
N THR A 19 16.75 -0.01 -7.16
CA THR A 19 17.51 1.00 -7.91
C THR A 19 18.01 0.50 -9.25
N LEU A 20 18.48 -0.76 -9.33
CA LEU A 20 18.85 -1.40 -10.59
C LEU A 20 17.66 -1.52 -11.55
N CYS A 21 16.47 -1.82 -11.05
CA CYS A 21 15.27 -1.91 -11.86
C CYS A 21 14.89 -0.55 -12.49
N ILE A 22 14.98 0.54 -11.71
CA ILE A 22 14.62 1.89 -12.15
C ILE A 22 15.67 2.48 -13.11
N SER A 23 16.96 2.19 -12.89
CA SER A 23 18.06 2.71 -13.70
C SER A 23 18.37 1.88 -14.96
N ALA A 24 17.64 0.79 -15.20
CA ALA A 24 17.91 -0.12 -16.29
C ALA A 24 17.42 0.41 -17.63
N ASP A 25 18.30 0.49 -18.64
CA ASP A 25 17.97 0.90 -20.02
C ASP A 25 17.35 -0.23 -20.85
N SER A 26 17.38 -1.48 -20.34
CA SER A 26 16.87 -2.67 -21.04
C SER A 26 15.89 -3.45 -20.18
N TRP A 27 14.91 -4.11 -20.83
CA TRP A 27 13.97 -5.00 -20.14
C TRP A 27 14.64 -6.15 -19.38
N PHE A 28 15.76 -6.64 -19.91
CA PHE A 28 16.53 -7.67 -19.22
C PHE A 28 17.16 -7.13 -17.93
N GLY A 29 17.71 -5.92 -17.95
CA GLY A 29 18.22 -5.27 -16.75
C GLY A 29 17.13 -5.00 -15.71
N ALA A 30 15.95 -4.52 -16.15
CA ALA A 30 14.80 -4.32 -15.28
C ALA A 30 14.33 -5.64 -14.64
N TRP A 31 14.30 -6.72 -15.42
CA TRP A 31 13.99 -8.05 -14.89
C TRP A 31 15.01 -8.53 -13.86
N CYS A 32 16.32 -8.38 -14.12
CA CYS A 32 17.36 -8.71 -13.13
C CYS A 32 17.16 -7.96 -11.81
N GLY A 33 16.81 -6.67 -11.86
CA GLY A 33 16.49 -5.89 -10.68
C GLY A 33 15.27 -6.41 -9.90
N LEU A 34 14.21 -6.81 -10.62
CA LEU A 34 13.02 -7.42 -10.02
C LEU A 34 13.30 -8.80 -9.39
N GLU A 35 14.17 -9.62 -10.00
CA GLU A 35 14.58 -10.91 -9.44
C GLU A 35 15.46 -10.75 -8.19
N LEU A 36 16.41 -9.82 -8.20
CA LEU A 36 17.19 -9.49 -7.01
C LEU A 36 16.30 -9.05 -5.85
N ASN A 37 15.27 -8.26 -6.15
CA ASN A 37 14.28 -7.83 -5.17
C ASN A 37 13.50 -9.03 -4.60
N LEU A 38 13.07 -9.97 -5.45
CA LEU A 38 12.41 -11.19 -5.05
C LEU A 38 13.31 -12.06 -4.16
N MET A 39 14.53 -12.35 -4.62
CA MET A 39 15.49 -13.20 -3.91
C MET A 39 15.93 -12.65 -2.57
N SER A 40 15.92 -11.34 -2.40
CA SER A 40 16.26 -10.68 -1.13
C SER A 40 15.07 -10.64 -0.15
N PHE A 41 13.84 -10.53 -0.63
CA PHE A 41 12.66 -10.45 0.22
C PHE A 41 12.26 -11.80 0.83
N ILE A 42 12.48 -12.92 0.12
CA ILE A 42 12.16 -14.27 0.64
C ILE A 42 12.91 -14.58 1.93
N PRO A 43 14.26 -14.50 2.00
CA PRO A 43 14.98 -14.72 3.24
C PRO A 43 14.60 -13.70 4.32
N PHE A 44 14.33 -12.46 3.94
CA PHE A 44 13.90 -11.42 4.87
C PHE A 44 12.59 -11.79 5.61
N ILE A 45 11.64 -12.43 4.94
CA ILE A 45 10.41 -12.97 5.54
C ILE A 45 10.71 -14.19 6.42
N SER A 46 11.50 -15.14 5.93
CA SER A 46 11.73 -16.44 6.56
C SER A 46 12.60 -16.38 7.83
N LEU A 47 13.26 -15.24 8.12
CA LEU A 47 14.03 -15.05 9.35
C LEU A 47 13.17 -15.18 10.63
N VAL A 48 11.86 -15.03 10.53
CA VAL A 48 10.92 -15.32 11.63
C VAL A 48 10.46 -16.76 11.47
N LYS A 49 10.98 -17.67 12.28
CA LYS A 49 10.72 -19.13 12.21
C LYS A 49 9.29 -19.48 12.70
N ASN A 50 8.28 -19.18 11.90
CA ASN A 50 6.89 -19.57 12.13
C ASN A 50 6.34 -20.25 10.88
N SER A 51 5.44 -21.27 11.05
CA SER A 51 4.80 -21.97 9.93
C SER A 51 4.03 -21.02 9.00
N TYR A 52 3.36 -20.00 9.54
CA TYR A 52 2.64 -19.00 8.76
C TYR A 52 3.56 -18.14 7.89
N THR A 53 4.76 -17.80 8.38
CA THR A 53 5.73 -17.01 7.61
C THR A 53 6.37 -17.82 6.50
N SER A 54 6.61 -19.13 6.71
CA SER A 54 7.12 -20.00 5.66
C SER A 54 6.10 -20.23 4.55
N GLU A 55 4.83 -20.43 4.90
CA GLU A 55 3.72 -20.52 3.92
C GLU A 55 3.57 -19.21 3.12
N ALA A 56 3.63 -18.05 3.77
CA ALA A 56 3.55 -16.75 3.12
C ALA A 56 4.73 -16.52 2.17
N SER A 57 5.95 -16.91 2.56
CA SER A 57 7.14 -16.78 1.70
C SER A 57 7.06 -17.66 0.46
N LEU A 58 6.55 -18.90 0.57
CA LEU A 58 6.32 -19.78 -0.58
C LEU A 58 5.26 -19.23 -1.54
N LYS A 59 4.12 -18.76 -1.02
CA LYS A 59 3.08 -18.12 -1.85
C LYS A 59 3.61 -16.90 -2.58
N TYR A 60 4.38 -16.06 -1.90
CA TYR A 60 5.01 -14.88 -2.49
C TYR A 60 5.97 -15.28 -3.60
N PHE A 61 6.86 -16.26 -3.34
CA PHE A 61 7.81 -16.74 -4.33
C PHE A 61 7.14 -17.24 -5.62
N LEU A 62 6.18 -18.14 -5.50
CA LEU A 62 5.53 -18.76 -6.67
C LEU A 62 4.88 -17.69 -7.57
N ILE A 63 4.17 -16.74 -6.99
CA ILE A 63 3.44 -15.75 -7.77
C ILE A 63 4.38 -14.70 -8.37
N GLN A 64 5.40 -14.27 -7.62
CA GLN A 64 6.36 -13.31 -8.14
C GLN A 64 7.27 -13.93 -9.22
N ALA A 65 7.63 -15.23 -9.11
CA ALA A 65 8.37 -15.95 -10.13
C ALA A 65 7.55 -16.12 -11.42
N LEU A 66 6.25 -16.42 -11.30
CA LEU A 66 5.35 -16.42 -12.46
C LEU A 66 5.29 -15.05 -13.12
N GLY A 67 5.16 -13.98 -12.33
CA GLY A 67 5.17 -12.61 -12.84
C GLY A 67 6.45 -12.26 -13.59
N SER A 68 7.62 -12.66 -13.07
CA SER A 68 8.90 -12.41 -13.75
C SER A 68 9.08 -13.20 -15.04
N ALA A 69 8.64 -14.46 -15.07
CA ALA A 69 8.65 -15.27 -16.30
C ALA A 69 7.78 -14.63 -17.41
N ILE A 70 6.59 -14.14 -17.06
CA ILE A 70 5.70 -13.46 -18.01
C ILE A 70 6.32 -12.14 -18.50
N ILE A 71 7.05 -11.38 -17.66
CA ILE A 71 7.75 -10.17 -18.09
C ILE A 71 8.79 -10.49 -19.15
N ILE A 72 9.64 -11.51 -18.97
CA ILE A 72 10.66 -11.88 -19.98
C ILE A 72 9.99 -12.29 -21.28
N MET A 73 9.02 -13.21 -21.20
CA MET A 73 8.30 -13.69 -22.39
C MET A 73 7.65 -12.52 -23.15
N GLY A 74 6.97 -11.64 -22.42
CA GLY A 74 6.32 -10.47 -23.00
C GLY A 74 7.32 -9.49 -23.59
N SER A 75 8.40 -9.15 -22.87
CA SER A 75 9.37 -8.16 -23.30
C SER A 75 10.14 -8.58 -24.57
N MET A 76 10.50 -9.86 -24.70
CA MET A 76 11.16 -10.37 -25.91
C MET A 76 10.24 -10.37 -27.14
N SER A 77 8.95 -10.52 -26.95
CA SER A 77 7.96 -10.58 -28.03
C SER A 77 7.30 -9.24 -28.37
N ILE A 78 7.55 -8.16 -27.62
CA ILE A 78 6.99 -6.82 -27.89
C ILE A 78 7.34 -6.33 -29.30
N LEU A 79 8.54 -6.59 -29.80
CA LEU A 79 9.00 -6.17 -31.12
C LEU A 79 8.24 -6.86 -32.27
N ILE A 80 7.76 -8.09 -32.01
CA ILE A 80 7.06 -8.90 -33.03
C ILE A 80 5.55 -8.65 -32.95
N LEU A 81 5.00 -8.61 -31.72
CA LEU A 81 3.57 -8.48 -31.47
C LEU A 81 3.31 -7.33 -30.51
N PRO A 82 2.82 -6.17 -30.97
CA PRO A 82 2.55 -5.02 -30.10
C PRO A 82 1.53 -5.31 -28.98
N LEU A 83 0.67 -6.34 -29.14
CA LEU A 83 -0.24 -6.79 -28.10
C LEU A 83 0.46 -7.30 -26.83
N MET A 84 1.73 -7.71 -26.93
CA MET A 84 2.50 -8.19 -25.77
C MET A 84 2.79 -7.13 -24.73
N LYS A 85 2.64 -5.84 -25.05
CA LYS A 85 2.67 -4.75 -24.06
C LYS A 85 1.63 -4.97 -22.95
N TRP A 86 0.43 -5.46 -23.32
CA TRP A 86 -0.64 -5.77 -22.36
C TRP A 86 -0.27 -6.93 -21.43
N VAL A 87 0.45 -7.91 -21.94
CA VAL A 87 0.93 -9.05 -21.16
C VAL A 87 1.96 -8.58 -20.13
N VAL A 88 2.88 -7.71 -20.53
CA VAL A 88 3.86 -7.13 -19.59
C VAL A 88 3.16 -6.22 -18.56
N ALA A 89 2.21 -5.39 -18.99
CA ALA A 89 1.43 -4.57 -18.06
C ALA A 89 0.65 -5.43 -17.05
N SER A 90 0.00 -6.52 -17.48
CA SER A 90 -0.71 -7.44 -16.59
C SER A 90 0.21 -8.13 -15.59
N SER A 91 1.42 -8.53 -16.00
CA SER A 91 2.41 -9.14 -15.11
C SER A 91 2.97 -8.16 -14.07
N LEU A 92 3.13 -6.87 -14.44
CA LEU A 92 3.48 -5.82 -13.48
C LEU A 92 2.35 -5.57 -12.47
N MET A 93 1.08 -5.56 -12.92
CA MET A 93 -0.08 -5.48 -12.02
C MET A 93 -0.15 -6.70 -11.09
N LEU A 94 0.19 -7.90 -11.57
CA LEU A 94 0.31 -9.09 -10.73
C LEU A 94 1.38 -8.89 -9.65
N LYS A 95 2.57 -8.40 -10.00
CA LYS A 95 3.66 -8.15 -9.05
C LYS A 95 3.29 -7.13 -7.97
N MET A 96 2.52 -6.11 -8.30
CA MET A 96 2.02 -5.11 -7.33
C MET A 96 0.88 -5.63 -6.45
N GLY A 97 0.22 -6.71 -6.87
CA GLY A 97 -1.02 -7.16 -6.26
C GLY A 97 -2.20 -6.25 -6.55
N ALA A 98 -2.22 -5.60 -7.73
CA ALA A 98 -3.35 -4.81 -8.18
C ALA A 98 -4.49 -5.71 -8.69
N ALA A 99 -5.74 -5.26 -8.56
CA ALA A 99 -6.86 -6.01 -9.12
C ALA A 99 -6.80 -5.97 -10.67
N PRO A 100 -7.21 -7.07 -11.33
CA PRO A 100 -7.87 -8.28 -10.79
C PRO A 100 -6.92 -9.32 -10.17
N LEU A 101 -5.61 -9.21 -10.33
CA LEU A 101 -4.60 -10.23 -9.95
C LEU A 101 -4.13 -10.12 -8.49
N HIS A 102 -5.00 -9.69 -7.57
CA HIS A 102 -4.70 -9.31 -6.19
C HIS A 102 -4.75 -10.45 -5.16
N PHE A 103 -5.31 -11.63 -5.47
CA PHE A 103 -5.65 -12.68 -4.49
C PHE A 103 -4.51 -13.12 -3.58
N TRP A 104 -3.30 -13.07 -4.05
CA TRP A 104 -2.11 -13.44 -3.29
C TRP A 104 -1.76 -12.42 -2.19
N PHE A 105 -2.06 -11.13 -2.41
CA PHE A 105 -1.59 -10.05 -1.57
C PHE A 105 -2.19 -10.12 -0.14
N PRO A 106 -3.53 -10.27 0.07
CA PRO A 106 -4.09 -10.43 1.40
C PRO A 106 -3.66 -11.73 2.10
N SER A 107 -3.47 -12.81 1.34
CA SER A 107 -3.05 -14.10 1.89
C SER A 107 -1.61 -14.07 2.40
N VAL A 108 -0.69 -13.46 1.65
CA VAL A 108 0.69 -13.26 2.07
C VAL A 108 0.76 -12.30 3.26
N MET A 109 0.07 -11.16 3.19
CA MET A 109 0.06 -10.16 4.28
C MET A 109 -0.34 -10.75 5.63
N SER A 110 -1.26 -11.71 5.66
CA SER A 110 -1.70 -12.34 6.94
C SER A 110 -0.59 -13.11 7.65
N GLY A 111 0.37 -13.68 6.92
CA GLY A 111 1.48 -14.45 7.49
C GLY A 111 2.74 -13.63 7.81
N LEU A 112 2.83 -12.38 7.36
CA LEU A 112 4.01 -11.53 7.54
C LEU A 112 4.10 -10.91 8.95
N SER A 113 5.32 -10.54 9.38
CA SER A 113 5.52 -9.64 10.52
C SER A 113 5.13 -8.19 10.13
N TRP A 114 4.84 -7.32 11.08
CA TRP A 114 4.46 -5.93 10.80
C TRP A 114 5.49 -5.15 9.99
N PHE A 115 6.78 -5.36 10.28
CA PHE A 115 7.85 -4.72 9.54
C PHE A 115 7.94 -5.20 8.09
N SER A 116 7.82 -6.51 7.85
CA SER A 116 7.78 -7.07 6.48
C SER A 116 6.50 -6.67 5.73
N CYS A 117 5.37 -6.49 6.42
CA CYS A 117 4.16 -5.90 5.84
C CYS A 117 4.41 -4.49 5.31
N MET A 118 5.11 -3.64 6.09
CA MET A 118 5.45 -2.29 5.67
C MET A 118 6.34 -2.29 4.42
N VAL A 119 7.37 -3.14 4.36
CA VAL A 119 8.25 -3.27 3.20
C VAL A 119 7.46 -3.73 1.96
N LEU A 120 6.55 -4.69 2.13
CA LEU A 120 5.70 -5.17 1.03
C LEU A 120 4.75 -4.07 0.51
N MET A 121 4.18 -3.25 1.39
CA MET A 121 3.27 -2.16 1.00
C MET A 121 4.00 -0.95 0.39
N SER A 122 5.28 -0.77 0.67
CA SER A 122 6.08 0.37 0.21
C SER A 122 7.12 -0.04 -0.84
N VAL A 123 8.26 -0.55 -0.43
CA VAL A 123 9.45 -0.79 -1.27
C VAL A 123 9.14 -1.70 -2.46
N GLN A 124 8.38 -2.78 -2.24
CA GLN A 124 8.06 -3.76 -3.28
C GLN A 124 7.17 -3.20 -4.41
N LYS A 125 6.47 -2.09 -4.18
CA LYS A 125 5.59 -1.47 -5.17
C LYS A 125 6.30 -0.46 -6.07
N ILE A 126 7.43 0.10 -5.66
CA ILE A 126 8.10 1.18 -6.39
C ILE A 126 8.56 0.72 -7.78
N ALA A 127 9.33 -0.36 -7.84
CA ALA A 127 9.88 -0.85 -9.10
C ALA A 127 8.78 -1.25 -10.13
N PRO A 128 7.74 -2.01 -9.79
CA PRO A 128 6.68 -2.29 -10.74
C PRO A 128 5.87 -1.06 -11.17
N LEU A 129 5.65 -0.07 -10.27
CA LEU A 129 4.96 1.18 -10.62
C LEU A 129 5.77 2.01 -11.63
N SER A 130 7.09 2.15 -11.42
CA SER A 130 7.94 2.88 -12.35
C SER A 130 8.04 2.21 -13.73
N LEU A 131 8.10 0.87 -13.77
CA LEU A 131 8.06 0.15 -15.05
C LEU A 131 6.69 0.25 -15.74
N LEU A 132 5.61 0.29 -14.94
CA LEU A 132 4.28 0.45 -15.49
C LEU A 132 4.08 1.85 -16.09
N SER A 133 4.60 2.93 -15.47
CA SER A 133 4.56 4.28 -16.06
C SER A 133 5.26 4.31 -17.41
N TYR A 134 6.42 3.65 -17.54
CA TYR A 134 7.14 3.55 -18.80
C TYR A 134 6.34 2.80 -19.88
N ILE A 135 5.67 1.68 -19.54
CA ILE A 135 4.85 0.97 -20.53
C ILE A 135 3.68 1.81 -20.98
N LEU A 136 3.06 2.55 -20.06
CA LEU A 136 1.88 3.37 -20.35
C LEU A 136 2.19 4.53 -21.30
N SER A 137 3.35 5.15 -21.18
CA SER A 137 3.77 6.20 -22.10
C SER A 137 3.92 5.71 -23.56
N ILE A 138 4.13 4.39 -23.75
CA ILE A 138 4.23 3.73 -25.07
C ILE A 138 2.86 3.22 -25.57
N MET A 139 1.86 3.12 -24.67
CA MET A 139 0.54 2.57 -24.97
C MET A 139 -0.47 3.71 -25.15
N GLU A 140 -0.92 3.96 -26.35
CA GLU A 140 -2.04 4.85 -26.61
C GLU A 140 -3.37 4.15 -26.17
N GLY A 141 -4.16 4.81 -25.31
CA GLY A 141 -5.53 4.41 -24.98
C GLY A 141 -5.69 3.09 -24.22
N SER A 142 -4.97 2.89 -23.12
CA SER A 142 -4.98 1.63 -22.39
C SER A 142 -6.23 1.40 -21.51
N TYR A 143 -7.37 1.06 -22.10
CA TYR A 143 -8.61 0.68 -21.37
C TYR A 143 -8.40 -0.42 -20.32
N PHE A 144 -7.38 -1.25 -20.47
CA PHE A 144 -7.02 -2.28 -19.51
C PHE A 144 -6.73 -1.72 -18.10
N ILE A 145 -6.10 -0.55 -18.02
CA ILE A 145 -5.84 0.09 -16.74
C ILE A 145 -7.10 0.63 -16.10
N ILE A 146 -8.02 1.14 -16.90
CA ILE A 146 -9.34 1.58 -16.43
C ILE A 146 -10.06 0.40 -15.75
N ILE A 147 -9.99 -0.80 -16.35
CA ILE A 147 -10.51 -2.02 -15.75
C ILE A 147 -9.83 -2.28 -14.39
N GLY A 148 -8.49 -2.16 -14.33
CA GLY A 148 -7.72 -2.30 -13.09
C GLY A 148 -8.11 -1.28 -12.01
N ILE A 149 -8.38 -0.02 -12.40
CA ILE A 149 -8.83 1.05 -11.50
C ILE A 149 -10.18 0.70 -10.89
N VAL A 150 -11.17 0.36 -11.74
CA VAL A 150 -12.54 0.06 -11.29
C VAL A 150 -12.57 -1.18 -10.41
N PHE A 151 -11.98 -2.28 -10.86
CA PHE A 151 -11.92 -3.51 -10.06
C PHE A 151 -11.12 -3.30 -8.78
N GLY A 152 -10.02 -2.54 -8.80
CA GLY A 152 -9.21 -2.23 -7.63
C GLY A 152 -9.99 -1.46 -6.57
N ALA A 153 -10.75 -0.46 -6.97
CA ALA A 153 -11.60 0.31 -6.08
C ALA A 153 -12.72 -0.55 -5.45
N MET A 154 -13.41 -1.36 -6.26
CA MET A 154 -14.52 -2.19 -5.78
C MET A 154 -14.06 -3.36 -4.92
N ILE A 155 -13.06 -4.11 -5.36
CA ILE A 155 -12.55 -5.28 -4.63
C ILE A 155 -11.83 -4.85 -3.35
N GLY A 156 -10.99 -3.80 -3.42
CA GLY A 156 -10.29 -3.27 -2.24
C GLY A 156 -11.23 -2.75 -1.17
N SER A 157 -12.37 -2.20 -1.55
CA SER A 157 -13.36 -1.70 -0.61
C SER A 157 -14.26 -2.82 -0.06
N ILE A 158 -14.90 -3.62 -0.89
CA ILE A 158 -15.84 -4.68 -0.49
C ILE A 158 -15.09 -5.81 0.23
N GLY A 159 -13.90 -6.21 -0.26
CA GLY A 159 -13.11 -7.29 0.34
C GLY A 159 -12.64 -7.00 1.76
N GLY A 160 -12.51 -5.73 2.14
CA GLY A 160 -12.14 -5.31 3.50
C GLY A 160 -13.27 -5.40 4.53
N LEU A 161 -14.55 -5.41 4.10
CA LEU A 161 -15.70 -5.31 5.00
C LEU A 161 -15.79 -6.46 6.02
N ASN A 162 -15.57 -7.71 5.61
CA ASN A 162 -15.74 -8.90 6.45
C ASN A 162 -14.43 -9.42 7.07
N GLN A 163 -13.33 -8.68 6.92
CA GLN A 163 -12.04 -9.12 7.46
C GLN A 163 -11.93 -8.82 8.95
N VAL A 164 -11.32 -9.76 9.68
CA VAL A 164 -11.12 -9.70 11.13
C VAL A 164 -9.63 -9.48 11.48
N PHE A 165 -8.71 -9.89 10.61
CA PHE A 165 -7.28 -9.67 10.78
C PHE A 165 -6.90 -8.26 10.30
N LEU A 166 -6.26 -7.47 11.17
CA LEU A 166 -5.83 -6.10 10.85
C LEU A 166 -4.88 -6.04 9.64
N ARG A 167 -3.99 -7.03 9.48
CA ARG A 167 -3.11 -7.13 8.32
C ARG A 167 -3.88 -7.32 7.01
N LYS A 168 -4.96 -8.10 7.02
CA LYS A 168 -5.82 -8.26 5.84
C LYS A 168 -6.60 -6.98 5.52
N ILE A 169 -7.07 -6.26 6.54
CA ILE A 169 -7.75 -4.96 6.36
C ILE A 169 -6.79 -3.97 5.69
N LEU A 170 -5.53 -3.88 6.16
CA LEU A 170 -4.52 -3.04 5.52
C LEU A 170 -4.15 -3.53 4.11
N ALA A 171 -4.20 -4.83 3.86
CA ALA A 171 -4.01 -5.37 2.51
C ALA A 171 -5.10 -4.88 1.54
N TYR A 172 -6.36 -5.02 1.90
CA TYR A 172 -7.47 -4.54 1.06
C TYR A 172 -7.48 -3.02 0.90
N SER A 173 -7.12 -2.28 1.96
CA SER A 173 -6.94 -0.83 1.84
C SER A 173 -5.81 -0.47 0.87
N SER A 174 -4.71 -1.21 0.87
CA SER A 174 -3.60 -0.98 -0.07
C SER A 174 -4.00 -1.30 -1.52
N ILE A 175 -4.90 -2.28 -1.76
CA ILE A 175 -5.47 -2.55 -3.10
C ILE A 175 -6.34 -1.37 -3.55
N ASN A 176 -7.14 -0.79 -2.65
CA ASN A 176 -7.91 0.42 -2.95
C ASN A 176 -6.98 1.63 -3.25
N HIS A 177 -5.91 1.82 -2.47
CA HIS A 177 -4.93 2.87 -2.78
C HIS A 177 -4.18 2.63 -4.08
N MET A 178 -3.94 1.36 -4.46
CA MET A 178 -3.37 1.03 -5.78
C MET A 178 -4.28 1.47 -6.92
N SER A 179 -5.60 1.39 -6.78
CA SER A 179 -6.51 1.89 -7.82
C SER A 179 -6.37 3.41 -8.03
N TRP A 180 -6.15 4.19 -6.96
CA TRP A 180 -5.85 5.60 -7.04
C TRP A 180 -4.50 5.89 -7.71
N MET A 181 -3.46 5.10 -7.40
CA MET A 181 -2.15 5.23 -8.05
C MET A 181 -2.21 4.87 -9.53
N LEU A 182 -2.98 3.86 -9.92
CA LEU A 182 -3.22 3.53 -11.33
C LEU A 182 -3.98 4.66 -12.05
N ALA A 183 -4.88 5.34 -11.38
CA ALA A 183 -5.56 6.52 -11.93
C ALA A 183 -4.58 7.67 -12.14
N CYS A 184 -3.65 7.91 -11.20
CA CYS A 184 -2.56 8.87 -11.39
C CYS A 184 -1.71 8.52 -12.62
N LEU A 185 -1.27 7.27 -12.73
CA LEU A 185 -0.47 6.80 -13.88
C LEU A 185 -1.18 6.99 -15.22
N TRP A 186 -2.51 6.93 -15.23
CA TRP A 186 -3.29 7.21 -16.44
C TRP A 186 -3.25 8.68 -16.84
N MET A 187 -3.20 9.60 -15.86
CA MET A 187 -3.26 11.04 -16.10
C MET A 187 -1.90 11.65 -16.44
N SER A 188 -0.88 11.31 -15.67
CA SER A 188 0.46 11.88 -15.83
C SER A 188 1.53 10.94 -15.27
N ASP A 189 2.69 10.94 -15.93
CA ASP A 189 3.81 10.06 -15.59
C ASP A 189 4.41 10.33 -14.19
N SER A 190 4.21 11.51 -13.62
CA SER A 190 4.82 11.93 -12.36
C SER A 190 3.87 12.00 -11.17
N SER A 191 2.57 12.13 -11.38
CA SER A 191 1.58 12.32 -10.30
C SER A 191 1.48 11.12 -9.34
N TRP A 192 1.74 9.90 -9.81
CA TRP A 192 1.75 8.71 -8.96
C TRP A 192 2.81 8.77 -7.86
N VAL A 193 3.97 9.42 -8.10
CA VAL A 193 5.04 9.56 -7.11
C VAL A 193 4.55 10.39 -5.93
N MET A 194 3.82 11.47 -6.20
CA MET A 194 3.21 12.30 -5.17
C MET A 194 2.21 11.49 -4.34
N TYR A 195 1.27 10.81 -4.99
CA TYR A 195 0.28 9.97 -4.28
C TYR A 195 0.97 8.89 -3.43
N PHE A 196 1.95 8.20 -4.00
CA PHE A 196 2.67 7.12 -3.35
C PHE A 196 3.46 7.60 -2.13
N SER A 197 4.08 8.78 -2.17
CA SER A 197 4.81 9.35 -1.03
C SER A 197 3.88 9.60 0.17
N PHE A 198 2.70 10.20 -0.04
CA PHE A 198 1.69 10.35 1.00
C PHE A 198 1.18 9.02 1.52
N TYR A 199 0.95 8.05 0.63
CA TYR A 199 0.53 6.70 1.02
C TYR A 199 1.56 6.03 1.94
N ILE A 200 2.85 6.08 1.61
CA ILE A 200 3.91 5.51 2.46
C ILE A 200 3.92 6.19 3.83
N LEU A 201 3.83 7.51 3.89
CA LEU A 201 3.84 8.24 5.15
C LEU A 201 2.67 7.80 6.04
N VAL A 202 1.45 7.79 5.52
CA VAL A 202 0.26 7.44 6.30
C VAL A 202 0.22 5.94 6.64
N SER A 203 0.56 5.05 5.72
CA SER A 203 0.57 3.60 6.00
C SER A 203 1.66 3.21 7.00
N SER A 204 2.83 3.86 6.96
CA SER A 204 3.90 3.61 7.92
C SER A 204 3.52 3.99 9.36
N THR A 205 2.78 5.09 9.55
CA THR A 205 2.28 5.48 10.87
C THR A 205 1.34 4.43 11.45
N VAL A 206 0.39 3.94 10.65
CA VAL A 206 -0.58 2.92 11.10
C VAL A 206 0.11 1.59 11.42
N VAL A 207 1.01 1.13 10.56
CA VAL A 207 1.77 -0.11 10.79
C VAL A 207 2.63 -0.02 12.04
N TYR A 208 3.30 1.12 12.24
CA TYR A 208 4.10 1.34 13.45
C TYR A 208 3.24 1.30 14.73
N LEU A 209 2.08 1.92 14.70
CA LEU A 209 1.16 1.93 15.85
C LEU A 209 0.63 0.53 16.16
N PHE A 210 0.25 -0.25 15.16
CA PHE A 210 -0.17 -1.63 15.36
C PHE A 210 0.97 -2.54 15.82
N TYR A 211 2.19 -2.31 15.34
CA TYR A 211 3.37 -3.02 15.80
C TYR A 211 3.68 -2.73 17.26
N SER A 212 3.72 -1.45 17.66
CA SER A 212 4.04 -1.03 19.04
C SER A 212 3.06 -1.57 20.07
N GLN A 213 1.82 -1.83 19.64
CA GLN A 213 0.72 -2.31 20.46
C GLN A 213 0.48 -3.82 20.32
N ASN A 214 1.29 -4.53 19.51
CA ASN A 214 1.14 -5.97 19.22
C ASN A 214 -0.27 -6.38 18.75
N MET A 215 -0.95 -5.52 18.01
CA MET A 215 -2.30 -5.75 17.51
C MET A 215 -2.30 -6.61 16.26
N ASN A 216 -2.98 -7.75 16.29
CA ASN A 216 -3.13 -8.63 15.13
C ASN A 216 -4.58 -8.80 14.70
N HIS A 217 -5.51 -8.70 15.63
CA HIS A 217 -6.92 -8.99 15.45
C HIS A 217 -7.79 -7.81 15.90
N ILE A 218 -8.98 -7.66 15.35
CA ILE A 218 -9.92 -6.60 15.73
C ILE A 218 -10.25 -6.64 17.22
N SER A 219 -10.35 -7.85 17.83
CA SER A 219 -10.61 -8.00 19.25
C SER A 219 -9.55 -7.37 20.16
N HIS A 220 -8.31 -7.25 19.68
CA HIS A 220 -7.26 -6.56 20.44
C HIS A 220 -7.55 -5.06 20.58
N LEU A 221 -8.20 -4.44 19.60
CA LEU A 221 -8.66 -3.05 19.69
C LEU A 221 -9.72 -2.84 20.77
N ALA A 222 -10.54 -3.86 21.04
CA ALA A 222 -11.57 -3.80 22.08
C ALA A 222 -11.00 -3.77 23.51
N VAL A 223 -9.82 -4.35 23.73
CA VAL A 223 -9.14 -4.35 25.04
C VAL A 223 -8.36 -3.06 25.29
N PHE A 224 -8.32 -2.17 24.31
CA PHE A 224 -7.50 -0.96 24.34
C PHE A 224 -8.09 0.07 25.31
N LYS A 225 -7.30 0.44 26.33
CA LYS A 225 -7.67 1.52 27.26
C LYS A 225 -7.66 2.86 26.53
N TRP A 226 -8.49 3.78 26.93
CA TRP A 226 -8.44 5.18 26.53
C TRP A 226 -7.09 5.77 26.92
N SER A 227 -6.21 5.88 25.95
CA SER A 227 -4.87 6.46 26.08
C SER A 227 -4.59 7.42 24.92
N SER A 228 -3.58 8.22 25.05
CA SER A 228 -3.10 9.07 23.93
C SER A 228 -2.77 8.23 22.67
N LEU A 229 -2.32 6.98 22.87
CA LEU A 229 -2.05 6.03 21.80
C LEU A 229 -3.30 5.65 21.00
N SER A 230 -4.43 5.44 21.67
CA SER A 230 -5.68 5.09 20.98
C SER A 230 -6.19 6.25 20.13
N LEU A 231 -6.08 7.48 20.61
CA LEU A 231 -6.43 8.66 19.82
C LEU A 231 -5.58 8.79 18.56
N VAL A 232 -4.26 8.58 18.68
CA VAL A 232 -3.35 8.63 17.52
C VAL A 232 -3.66 7.52 16.51
N THR A 233 -4.01 6.31 16.96
CA THR A 233 -4.43 5.22 16.05
C THR A 233 -5.72 5.57 15.31
N TRP A 234 -6.71 6.20 15.97
CA TRP A 234 -7.94 6.63 15.32
C TRP A 234 -7.68 7.70 14.27
N MET A 235 -6.88 8.72 14.61
CA MET A 235 -6.50 9.78 13.67
C MET A 235 -5.74 9.23 12.45
N SER A 236 -4.84 8.28 12.66
CA SER A 236 -4.09 7.65 11.57
C SER A 236 -4.95 6.75 10.66
N LEU A 237 -5.95 6.06 11.21
CA LEU A 237 -6.93 5.30 10.43
C LEU A 237 -7.86 6.22 9.62
N LEU A 238 -8.29 7.34 10.19
CA LEU A 238 -9.09 8.35 9.48
C LEU A 238 -8.28 9.04 8.37
N SER A 239 -6.98 9.23 8.58
CA SER A 239 -6.10 9.74 7.54
C SER A 239 -5.94 8.77 6.36
N LEU A 240 -5.85 7.45 6.59
CA LEU A 240 -5.95 6.46 5.52
C LEU A 240 -7.31 6.54 4.80
N GLY A 241 -8.40 6.73 5.53
CA GLY A 241 -9.73 6.96 4.95
C GLY A 241 -9.79 8.18 4.03
N GLY A 242 -8.92 9.16 4.25
CA GLY A 242 -8.85 10.41 3.47
C GLY A 242 -9.95 11.39 3.81
N LEU A 243 -10.26 11.58 5.09
CA LEU A 243 -11.15 12.65 5.53
C LEU A 243 -10.47 14.04 5.37
N PRO A 244 -11.23 15.09 5.04
CA PRO A 244 -10.69 16.43 4.73
C PRO A 244 -9.69 17.00 5.74
N PRO A 245 -9.81 16.80 7.08
CA PRO A 245 -8.86 17.38 8.02
C PRO A 245 -7.49 16.67 8.04
N PHE A 246 -7.36 15.52 7.37
CA PHE A 246 -6.15 14.68 7.45
C PHE A 246 -5.33 14.65 6.16
N THR A 247 -4.02 14.34 6.31
CA THR A 247 -3.04 14.30 5.20
C THR A 247 -3.42 13.36 4.05
N GLY A 248 -4.13 12.28 4.33
CA GLY A 248 -4.58 11.34 3.30
C GLY A 248 -5.64 11.88 2.33
N PHE A 249 -6.25 13.02 2.63
CA PHE A 249 -7.20 13.68 1.72
C PHE A 249 -6.49 14.36 0.54
N ILE A 250 -5.32 14.95 0.77
CA ILE A 250 -4.58 15.73 -0.22
C ILE A 250 -4.34 14.98 -1.53
N PRO A 251 -3.74 13.77 -1.53
CA PRO A 251 -3.47 13.06 -2.76
C PRO A 251 -4.74 12.65 -3.50
N LYS A 252 -5.82 12.32 -2.77
CA LYS A 252 -7.11 11.97 -3.38
C LYS A 252 -7.76 13.18 -4.06
N TRP A 253 -7.72 14.34 -3.42
CA TRP A 253 -8.26 15.58 -3.98
C TRP A 253 -7.53 15.97 -5.26
N PHE A 254 -6.20 15.92 -5.26
CA PHE A 254 -5.38 16.20 -6.44
C PHE A 254 -5.73 15.29 -7.62
N VAL A 255 -5.83 13.98 -7.40
CA VAL A 255 -6.22 13.03 -8.44
C VAL A 255 -7.63 13.30 -8.97
N LEU A 256 -8.58 13.61 -8.10
CA LEU A 256 -9.94 13.95 -8.54
C LEU A 256 -9.94 15.21 -9.41
N GLN A 257 -9.15 16.22 -9.07
CA GLN A 257 -9.04 17.43 -9.86
C GLN A 257 -8.52 17.14 -11.27
N GLU A 258 -7.45 16.34 -11.41
CA GLU A 258 -6.93 15.90 -12.70
C GLU A 258 -7.95 15.07 -13.49
N MET A 259 -8.68 14.14 -12.83
CA MET A 259 -9.70 13.32 -13.48
C MET A 259 -10.89 14.14 -14.00
N MET A 260 -11.27 15.21 -13.31
CA MET A 260 -12.31 16.13 -13.78
C MET A 260 -11.86 16.92 -15.00
N HIS A 261 -10.59 17.36 -15.06
CA HIS A 261 -10.03 18.01 -16.25
C HIS A 261 -10.00 17.09 -17.47
N SER A 262 -9.72 15.81 -17.27
CA SER A 262 -9.70 14.80 -18.34
C SER A 262 -11.09 14.20 -18.68
N SER A 263 -12.17 14.69 -18.07
CA SER A 263 -13.56 14.21 -18.25
C SER A 263 -13.81 12.72 -17.93
N MET A 264 -13.00 12.09 -17.06
CA MET A 264 -13.10 10.68 -16.66
C MET A 264 -14.08 10.48 -15.47
N TYR A 265 -15.33 10.90 -15.66
CA TYR A 265 -16.36 10.91 -14.58
C TYR A 265 -16.72 9.52 -14.05
N LEU A 266 -16.79 8.52 -14.92
CA LEU A 266 -17.19 7.16 -14.53
C LEU A 266 -16.16 6.50 -13.61
N THR A 267 -14.88 6.64 -13.91
CA THR A 267 -13.79 6.10 -13.08
C THR A 267 -13.69 6.83 -11.73
N SER A 268 -13.87 8.15 -11.72
CA SER A 268 -13.90 8.94 -10.48
C SER A 268 -15.05 8.53 -9.56
N PHE A 269 -16.23 8.21 -10.13
CA PHE A 269 -17.36 7.71 -9.36
C PHE A 269 -17.04 6.38 -8.65
N PHE A 270 -16.41 5.41 -9.34
CA PHE A 270 -16.03 4.14 -8.73
C PHE A 270 -14.94 4.32 -7.65
N LEU A 271 -13.99 5.20 -7.88
CA LEU A 271 -12.94 5.51 -6.89
C LEU A 271 -13.55 6.13 -5.62
N LEU A 272 -14.46 7.09 -5.77
CA LEU A 272 -15.14 7.73 -4.63
C LEU A 272 -16.01 6.73 -3.87
N SER A 273 -16.82 5.93 -4.56
CA SER A 273 -17.65 4.89 -3.91
C SER A 273 -16.77 3.88 -3.15
N GLY A 274 -15.65 3.45 -3.73
CA GLY A 274 -14.67 2.58 -3.06
C GLY A 274 -14.06 3.22 -1.82
N THR A 275 -13.77 4.52 -1.83
CA THR A 275 -13.26 5.21 -0.62
C THR A 275 -14.31 5.36 0.48
N LEU A 276 -15.56 5.59 0.16
CA LEU A 276 -16.64 5.64 1.15
C LEU A 276 -16.82 4.29 1.85
N ILE A 277 -16.80 3.18 1.10
CA ILE A 277 -16.86 1.84 1.69
C ILE A 277 -15.61 1.55 2.55
N SER A 278 -14.43 1.97 2.10
CA SER A 278 -13.20 1.79 2.88
C SER A 278 -13.20 2.62 4.17
N LEU A 279 -13.75 3.81 4.14
CA LEU A 279 -13.95 4.64 5.33
C LEU A 279 -14.87 3.95 6.35
N TYR A 280 -15.91 3.25 5.88
CA TYR A 280 -16.82 2.52 6.78
C TYR A 280 -16.08 1.43 7.59
N TYR A 281 -15.20 0.61 6.98
CA TYR A 281 -14.49 -0.39 7.78
C TYR A 281 -13.45 0.23 8.73
N TYR A 282 -12.87 1.41 8.45
CA TYR A 282 -12.04 2.12 9.42
C TYR A 282 -12.86 2.67 10.59
N LEU A 283 -14.03 3.25 10.31
CA LEU A 283 -14.94 3.68 11.37
C LEU A 283 -15.39 2.51 12.24
N ARG A 284 -15.64 1.34 11.66
CA ARG A 284 -15.95 0.12 12.42
C ARG A 284 -14.84 -0.21 13.43
N LEU A 285 -13.57 -0.13 13.07
CA LEU A 285 -12.44 -0.35 13.96
C LEU A 285 -12.42 0.66 15.12
N ILE A 286 -12.67 1.92 14.81
CA ILE A 286 -12.71 2.99 15.80
C ILE A 286 -13.88 2.80 16.76
N PHE A 287 -15.09 2.55 16.27
CA PHE A 287 -16.28 2.34 17.11
C PHE A 287 -16.12 1.14 18.05
N LEU A 288 -15.54 0.04 17.58
CA LEU A 288 -15.24 -1.11 18.44
C LEU A 288 -14.28 -0.76 19.57
N SER A 289 -13.24 0.01 19.29
CA SER A 289 -12.29 0.44 20.32
C SER A 289 -12.91 1.43 21.32
N VAL A 290 -13.78 2.33 20.86
CA VAL A 290 -14.47 3.31 21.71
C VAL A 290 -15.51 2.62 22.61
N SER A 291 -16.37 1.75 22.05
CA SER A 291 -17.46 1.12 22.79
C SER A 291 -16.97 0.19 23.91
N MET A 292 -15.85 -0.52 23.69
CA MET A 292 -15.30 -1.46 24.68
C MET A 292 -14.38 -0.80 25.70
N SER A 293 -13.80 0.37 25.40
CA SER A 293 -12.93 1.09 26.33
C SER A 293 -13.64 1.61 27.58
N VAL A 294 -14.95 1.82 27.50
CA VAL A 294 -15.79 2.31 28.61
C VAL A 294 -15.92 1.28 29.76
N THR A 295 -15.71 0.01 29.48
CA THR A 295 -15.86 -1.09 30.45
C THR A 295 -14.60 -1.38 31.28
N THR A 296 -13.48 -0.74 30.99
CA THR A 296 -12.22 -0.98 31.69
C THR A 296 -12.11 -0.21 32.99
N THR A 297 -11.64 -0.91 34.03
CA THR A 297 -11.61 -0.47 35.43
C THR A 297 -10.78 0.83 35.64
N LYS A 298 -11.32 1.70 36.51
CA LYS A 298 -10.78 3.03 36.91
C LYS A 298 -9.40 3.01 37.59
N TRP A 299 -8.74 1.87 37.76
CA TRP A 299 -7.54 1.69 38.60
C TRP A 299 -6.19 1.90 37.90
N SER A 300 -6.15 2.12 36.60
CA SER A 300 -4.93 2.40 35.88
C SER A 300 -4.91 3.83 35.33
N LYS A 301 -4.41 4.77 36.11
CA LYS A 301 -3.98 6.08 35.65
C LYS A 301 -2.67 5.93 34.87
N GLU A 302 -2.74 5.61 33.60
CA GLU A 302 -1.59 5.82 32.73
C GLU A 302 -1.48 7.31 32.43
N ALA A 303 -0.33 7.88 32.76
CA ALA A 303 -0.06 9.30 32.54
C ALA A 303 -0.17 9.63 31.05
N PHE A 304 -0.85 10.76 30.78
CA PHE A 304 -1.10 11.32 29.43
C PHE A 304 0.20 11.95 28.87
N PHE A 305 1.30 11.20 28.88
CA PHE A 305 2.55 11.66 28.29
C PHE A 305 2.64 11.19 26.85
N LEU A 306 2.42 12.11 25.92
CA LEU A 306 2.80 11.95 24.52
C LEU A 306 4.34 11.85 24.50
N SER A 307 4.88 10.67 24.19
CA SER A 307 6.30 10.55 23.87
C SER A 307 6.61 11.44 22.65
N GLU A 308 7.83 11.96 22.54
CA GLU A 308 8.23 12.82 21.38
C GLU A 308 7.94 12.15 20.02
N LYS A 309 8.10 10.84 19.94
CA LYS A 309 7.75 10.07 18.74
C LYS A 309 6.25 10.11 18.40
N MET A 310 5.37 10.18 19.40
CA MET A 310 3.93 10.28 19.18
C MET A 310 3.49 11.64 18.69
N SER A 311 4.08 12.71 19.21
CA SER A 311 3.80 14.07 18.74
C SER A 311 4.13 14.20 17.24
N PHE A 312 5.20 13.59 16.78
CA PHE A 312 5.57 13.53 15.36
C PHE A 312 4.50 12.83 14.49
N TYR A 313 3.97 11.70 14.93
CA TYR A 313 2.92 10.99 14.18
C TYR A 313 1.58 11.75 14.17
N VAL A 314 1.24 12.45 15.24
CA VAL A 314 0.08 13.34 15.29
C VAL A 314 0.26 14.51 14.32
N MET A 315 1.41 15.15 14.30
CA MET A 315 1.71 16.24 13.36
C MET A 315 1.65 15.74 11.90
N LEU A 316 2.17 14.56 11.61
CA LEU A 316 2.07 13.96 10.27
C LEU A 316 0.61 13.69 9.85
N SER A 317 -0.23 13.22 10.75
CA SER A 317 -1.63 12.90 10.42
C SER A 317 -2.52 14.14 10.30
N LEU A 318 -2.25 15.19 11.11
CA LEU A 318 -3.02 16.44 11.13
C LEU A 318 -2.53 17.50 10.13
N GLY A 319 -1.34 17.31 9.55
CA GLY A 319 -0.73 18.26 8.60
C GLY A 319 -1.52 18.47 7.31
N GLY A 320 -2.61 17.73 7.10
CA GLY A 320 -3.47 17.83 5.92
C GLY A 320 -4.17 19.18 5.73
N LEU A 321 -4.34 19.96 6.77
CA LEU A 321 -4.92 21.31 6.67
C LEU A 321 -3.88 22.37 6.28
N LEU A 322 -2.59 22.13 6.59
CA LEU A 322 -1.53 23.10 6.33
C LEU A 322 -1.00 23.02 4.90
N VAL A 323 -1.00 21.84 4.30
CA VAL A 323 -0.42 21.61 2.98
C VAL A 323 -1.21 22.26 1.84
N PRO A 324 -2.56 22.22 1.78
CA PRO A 324 -3.31 22.92 0.73
C PRO A 324 -3.10 24.43 0.77
N SER A 325 -3.00 25.03 1.97
CA SER A 325 -2.74 26.46 2.10
C SER A 325 -1.37 26.86 1.54
N PHE A 326 -0.36 26.00 1.66
CA PHE A 326 0.94 26.23 1.04
C PHE A 326 0.92 26.08 -0.49
N PHE A 327 0.15 25.14 -1.03
CA PHE A 327 0.01 24.98 -2.49
C PHE A 327 -0.79 26.13 -3.13
N PHE A 328 -1.81 26.66 -2.44
CA PHE A 328 -2.52 27.87 -2.90
C PHE A 328 -1.68 29.15 -2.86
N PHE A 329 -0.61 29.17 -2.06
CA PHE A 329 0.33 30.31 -2.03
C PHE A 329 1.42 30.23 -3.12
N LEU A 330 1.62 29.06 -3.74
CA LEU A 330 2.63 28.81 -4.76
C LEU A 330 2.08 28.77 -6.20
N MET A 331 0.75 28.80 -6.37
CA MET A 331 0.04 29.00 -7.63
C MET A 331 -0.40 30.45 -7.76
#